data_0e18db8e1ca0d721a9d62a14c5db734b
#
_entry.id   0e18db8e1ca0d721a9d62a14c5db734b
#
_cell.length_a   1.000
_cell.length_b   1.000
_cell.length_c   1.000
_cell.angle_alpha   90.00
_cell.angle_beta   90.00
_cell.angle_gamma   90.00
#
_symmetry.space_group_name_H-M   'P 1'
#
loop_
_entity.id
_entity.type
_entity.pdbx_description
1 polymer ?
#
loop_
_entity_poly.entity_id
_entity_poly.type
_entity_poly.pdbx_seq_one_letter_code
_entity_poly.pdbx_strand_id
1 'polypeptide(L)'
;MALRIEDYAIIGDRKSAALVGSDGSIDWLCWPRFDSAACFAALLGTPENGRWLIAPALAPLGVTRRYRPGTLVLETEFKTESGRAVILDFMPPADGAELVRIVVGRSGRVDFRTEFVARFDYGSTVPWISRLYDGAISAVAGPERLVLRSSVALSGEDLKSVGDFTVEEGQSVAFVLSYGASYHGPPSAIDPFEALERTETFWRAWSDRCPDVGPWTEAVKRSLITLKALTYAPTGGIVAAATTSLPEQLGGVRNWDYRYCWLRDATFTILALMKLGYYEEARAWRDWLLRAIAGSPHQVQIMYGVGGERWLPELTLPWLKGYADSSPVRIGNAACDQMQIDVFGEIADAAFQTYKAGMAPAERGRAVRPLILEYLTEAWRQPDEGIWEVRGGRQHFVHSKVMAWVAFDRAAHDVGVKAFHEPGERWRAIADEIHAEVCERGFDRDLNSFVQAYGVNRLDASLLLIPLVGFLPADDPRIKGTLRAIEERLLIDDEFVLRYEPDNSSDGLPPGEGAFLACSFWLVDNYILQGRYKDAQRLFERLLTRCNDVGLLAEEFDPASGRMLGNFPQAYSHVGLINCALGLSRQTGPAEERASTGSTKAAVE
;
A
#
# COMPACT_ATOMS: atom_id res chain seq x y z
N MET A 1 -11.47 -16.87 15.49
CA MET A 1 -11.21 -15.44 15.31
C MET A 1 -10.01 -15.32 14.42
N ALA A 2 -9.96 -14.31 13.55
CA ALA A 2 -8.76 -13.98 12.78
C ALA A 2 -7.57 -13.73 13.72
N LEU A 3 -6.35 -13.98 13.24
CA LEU A 3 -5.11 -13.65 13.95
C LEU A 3 -4.94 -12.13 14.04
N ARG A 4 -3.93 -11.68 14.77
CA ARG A 4 -3.53 -10.25 14.76
C ARG A 4 -3.05 -9.86 13.37
N ILE A 5 -3.18 -8.58 12.98
CA ILE A 5 -2.71 -8.08 11.67
C ILE A 5 -1.20 -8.36 11.51
N GLU A 6 -0.44 -8.12 12.55
CA GLU A 6 1.00 -8.39 12.60
C GLU A 6 1.39 -9.87 12.48
N ASP A 7 0.45 -10.80 12.67
CA ASP A 7 0.67 -12.24 12.52
C ASP A 7 0.47 -12.73 11.08
N TYR A 8 0.13 -11.84 10.13
CA TYR A 8 0.02 -12.18 8.72
C TYR A 8 1.26 -11.84 7.92
N ALA A 9 1.49 -12.59 6.84
CA ALA A 9 2.46 -12.33 5.79
C ALA A 9 1.76 -12.29 4.44
N ILE A 10 2.26 -11.51 3.47
CA ILE A 10 1.72 -11.47 2.12
C ILE A 10 2.46 -12.42 1.19
N ILE A 11 1.74 -13.13 0.32
CA ILE A 11 2.27 -13.76 -0.89
C ILE A 11 1.48 -13.24 -2.09
N GLY A 12 2.06 -13.19 -3.29
CA GLY A 12 1.37 -12.62 -4.44
C GLY A 12 2.07 -12.90 -5.77
N ASP A 13 1.27 -12.86 -6.84
CA ASP A 13 1.67 -13.11 -8.22
C ASP A 13 1.73 -11.82 -9.06
N ARG A 14 1.56 -10.65 -8.42
CA ARG A 14 1.43 -9.32 -9.05
C ARG A 14 0.12 -9.13 -9.84
N LYS A 15 -0.87 -9.97 -9.65
CA LYS A 15 -2.25 -9.79 -10.12
C LYS A 15 -3.18 -9.77 -8.93
N SER A 16 -2.83 -10.55 -7.92
CA SER A 16 -3.52 -10.66 -6.66
C SER A 16 -2.53 -10.99 -5.54
N ALA A 17 -3.04 -11.06 -4.31
CA ALA A 17 -2.28 -11.44 -3.14
C ALA A 17 -3.14 -12.22 -2.14
N ALA A 18 -2.46 -13.06 -1.34
CA ALA A 18 -3.05 -13.77 -0.22
C ALA A 18 -2.36 -13.39 1.08
N LEU A 19 -3.09 -13.42 2.20
CA LEU A 19 -2.54 -13.28 3.53
C LEU A 19 -2.44 -14.64 4.22
N VAL A 20 -1.22 -14.97 4.63
CA VAL A 20 -0.85 -16.22 5.31
C VAL A 20 -0.61 -15.93 6.78
N GLY A 21 -1.41 -16.52 7.65
CA GLY A 21 -1.27 -16.43 9.10
C GLY A 21 -0.12 -17.27 9.65
N SER A 22 0.37 -16.90 10.82
CA SER A 22 1.43 -17.63 11.55
C SER A 22 1.00 -19.04 11.99
N ASP A 23 -0.30 -19.30 11.99
CA ASP A 23 -0.88 -20.64 12.26
C ASP A 23 -0.92 -21.55 11.02
N GLY A 24 -0.51 -21.04 9.85
CA GLY A 24 -0.57 -21.75 8.56
C GLY A 24 -1.91 -21.64 7.84
N SER A 25 -2.81 -20.74 8.27
CA SER A 25 -4.06 -20.43 7.57
C SER A 25 -3.85 -19.36 6.51
N ILE A 26 -4.52 -19.49 5.36
CA ILE A 26 -4.72 -18.40 4.40
C ILE A 26 -6.13 -17.90 4.58
N ASP A 27 -6.27 -16.69 5.15
CA ASP A 27 -7.55 -16.13 5.58
C ASP A 27 -8.09 -15.04 4.66
N TRP A 28 -7.27 -14.60 3.69
CA TRP A 28 -7.63 -13.60 2.70
C TRP A 28 -7.04 -13.95 1.33
N LEU A 29 -7.89 -13.98 0.31
CA LEU A 29 -7.50 -14.12 -1.09
C LEU A 29 -8.60 -13.59 -2.00
N CYS A 30 -8.26 -12.65 -2.87
CA CYS A 30 -9.10 -12.18 -3.97
C CYS A 30 -8.57 -12.73 -5.29
N TRP A 31 -9.43 -13.27 -6.14
CA TRP A 31 -9.05 -13.74 -7.48
C TRP A 31 -10.11 -13.37 -8.52
N PRO A 32 -9.71 -13.05 -9.77
CA PRO A 32 -8.33 -13.10 -10.31
C PRO A 32 -7.50 -11.82 -10.10
N ARG A 33 -8.08 -10.75 -9.53
CA ARG A 33 -7.44 -9.43 -9.34
C ARG A 33 -7.48 -9.05 -7.87
N PHE A 34 -6.65 -8.04 -7.47
CA PHE A 34 -6.69 -7.47 -6.12
C PHE A 34 -8.09 -7.00 -5.71
N ASP A 35 -8.80 -6.33 -6.64
CA ASP A 35 -10.13 -5.72 -6.43
C ASP A 35 -11.30 -6.66 -6.77
N SER A 36 -11.03 -7.94 -7.09
CA SER A 36 -12.06 -8.96 -7.27
C SER A 36 -12.70 -9.37 -5.93
N ALA A 37 -13.84 -10.03 -6.01
CA ALA A 37 -14.45 -10.64 -4.84
C ALA A 37 -13.52 -11.67 -4.20
N ALA A 38 -13.51 -11.71 -2.86
CA ALA A 38 -12.67 -12.65 -2.13
C ALA A 38 -13.25 -14.06 -2.18
N CYS A 39 -12.37 -15.05 -2.44
CA CYS A 39 -12.70 -16.48 -2.31
C CYS A 39 -12.27 -17.07 -0.95
N PHE A 40 -11.46 -16.33 -0.18
CA PHE A 40 -11.22 -16.53 1.25
C PHE A 40 -11.41 -15.18 1.95
N ALA A 41 -12.30 -15.13 2.93
CA ALA A 41 -12.67 -13.93 3.67
C ALA A 41 -12.74 -14.14 5.19
N ALA A 42 -12.11 -15.21 5.72
CA ALA A 42 -12.05 -15.48 7.15
C ALA A 42 -11.41 -14.34 7.94
N LEU A 43 -10.53 -13.55 7.32
CA LEU A 43 -9.92 -12.35 7.89
C LEU A 43 -10.97 -11.36 8.44
N LEU A 44 -12.09 -11.19 7.71
CA LEU A 44 -13.17 -10.25 8.04
C LEU A 44 -14.39 -10.93 8.65
N GLY A 45 -14.30 -12.23 8.95
CA GLY A 45 -15.40 -13.01 9.47
C GLY A 45 -14.94 -14.17 10.35
N THR A 46 -15.35 -15.37 9.96
CA THR A 46 -15.00 -16.62 10.62
C THR A 46 -14.40 -17.59 9.60
N PRO A 47 -13.81 -18.73 10.03
CA PRO A 47 -13.32 -19.76 9.11
C PRO A 47 -14.36 -20.22 8.08
N GLU A 48 -15.65 -20.16 8.42
CA GLU A 48 -16.76 -20.53 7.53
C GLU A 48 -16.95 -19.54 6.37
N ASN A 49 -16.37 -18.33 6.45
CA ASN A 49 -16.37 -17.35 5.37
C ASN A 49 -15.25 -17.60 4.33
N GLY A 50 -14.54 -18.70 4.46
CA GLY A 50 -13.52 -19.14 3.51
C GLY A 50 -12.11 -18.94 4.03
N ARG A 51 -11.36 -20.07 4.10
CA ARG A 51 -9.93 -20.11 4.43
C ARG A 51 -9.29 -21.38 3.92
N TRP A 52 -7.97 -21.45 3.96
CA TRP A 52 -7.24 -22.68 3.73
C TRP A 52 -6.14 -22.87 4.77
N LEU A 53 -6.41 -23.74 5.73
CA LEU A 53 -5.47 -24.11 6.80
C LEU A 53 -4.61 -25.32 6.38
N ILE A 54 -3.31 -25.25 6.61
CA ILE A 54 -2.40 -26.40 6.72
C ILE A 54 -1.59 -26.19 8.00
N ALA A 55 -1.78 -27.05 8.99
CA ALA A 55 -1.14 -26.92 10.29
C ALA A 55 -0.79 -28.30 10.88
N PRO A 56 0.19 -28.39 11.80
CA PRO A 56 0.39 -29.60 12.60
C PRO A 56 -0.89 -30.02 13.31
N ALA A 57 -1.15 -31.33 13.34
CA ALA A 57 -2.35 -31.89 13.98
C ALA A 57 -2.41 -31.63 15.49
N LEU A 58 -1.25 -31.42 16.12
CA LEU A 58 -1.10 -31.00 17.51
C LEU A 58 -0.49 -29.60 17.56
N ALA A 59 -0.82 -28.83 18.59
CA ALA A 59 -0.30 -27.50 18.78
C ALA A 59 1.25 -27.50 18.77
N PRO A 60 1.90 -26.67 17.94
CA PRO A 60 3.34 -26.60 17.87
C PRO A 60 3.94 -25.97 19.14
N LEU A 61 5.16 -26.38 19.49
CA LEU A 61 5.97 -25.78 20.57
C LEU A 61 6.50 -24.40 20.21
N GLY A 62 6.56 -24.08 18.92
CA GLY A 62 6.99 -22.78 18.41
C GLY A 62 6.81 -22.69 16.89
N VAL A 63 6.64 -21.45 16.44
CA VAL A 63 6.51 -21.10 15.02
C VAL A 63 7.49 -20.00 14.72
N THR A 64 8.21 -20.11 13.60
CA THR A 64 9.07 -19.05 13.08
C THR A 64 8.80 -18.82 11.60
N ARG A 65 8.77 -17.57 11.18
CA ARG A 65 8.50 -17.20 9.80
C ARG A 65 9.61 -16.35 9.23
N ARG A 66 9.85 -16.51 7.95
CA ARG A 66 10.72 -15.63 7.17
C ARG A 66 10.39 -15.74 5.70
N TYR A 67 10.70 -14.72 4.95
CA TYR A 67 10.81 -14.89 3.50
C TYR A 67 12.17 -15.48 3.13
N ARG A 68 12.22 -16.29 2.09
CA ARG A 68 13.51 -16.66 1.49
C ARG A 68 14.21 -15.41 0.98
N PRO A 69 15.52 -15.27 1.17
CA PRO A 69 16.26 -14.04 0.84
C PRO A 69 15.99 -13.54 -0.58
N GLY A 70 15.64 -12.27 -0.71
CA GLY A 70 15.35 -11.62 -1.99
C GLY A 70 14.05 -12.05 -2.68
N THR A 71 13.15 -12.78 -1.99
CA THR A 71 11.92 -13.32 -2.60
C THR A 71 10.65 -12.97 -1.84
N LEU A 72 9.50 -13.32 -2.43
CA LEU A 72 8.18 -13.35 -1.80
C LEU A 72 7.71 -14.80 -1.51
N VAL A 73 8.64 -15.74 -1.38
CA VAL A 73 8.38 -17.12 -0.92
C VAL A 73 8.46 -17.13 0.59
N LEU A 74 7.33 -17.38 1.25
CA LEU A 74 7.24 -17.45 2.71
C LEU A 74 7.66 -18.83 3.21
N GLU A 75 8.52 -18.89 4.20
CA GLU A 75 8.82 -20.09 4.99
C GLU A 75 8.18 -19.95 6.37
N THR A 76 7.29 -20.87 6.74
CA THR A 76 6.76 -21.02 8.09
C THR A 76 7.24 -22.33 8.67
N GLU A 77 8.13 -22.29 9.64
CA GLU A 77 8.64 -23.48 10.35
C GLU A 77 7.82 -23.75 11.61
N PHE A 78 7.32 -24.98 11.71
CA PHE A 78 6.65 -25.49 12.90
C PHE A 78 7.57 -26.47 13.63
N LYS A 79 7.79 -26.20 14.93
CA LYS A 79 8.49 -27.10 15.84
C LYS A 79 7.46 -27.81 16.71
N THR A 80 7.43 -29.13 16.65
CA THR A 80 6.56 -30.00 17.47
C THR A 80 7.41 -30.86 18.41
N GLU A 81 6.78 -31.64 19.27
CA GLU A 81 7.50 -32.62 20.12
C GLU A 81 8.15 -33.73 19.29
N SER A 82 7.52 -34.14 18.15
CA SER A 82 7.95 -35.25 17.32
C SER A 82 8.87 -34.87 16.15
N GLY A 83 9.01 -33.56 15.84
CA GLY A 83 9.86 -33.16 14.73
C GLY A 83 9.71 -31.69 14.37
N ARG A 84 10.29 -31.33 13.22
CA ARG A 84 10.16 -30.00 12.59
C ARG A 84 9.75 -30.15 11.13
N ALA A 85 8.88 -29.27 10.68
CA ALA A 85 8.49 -29.17 9.29
C ALA A 85 8.31 -27.70 8.88
N VAL A 86 8.49 -27.40 7.61
CA VAL A 86 8.35 -26.08 7.00
C VAL A 86 7.24 -26.10 5.97
N ILE A 87 6.40 -25.09 5.97
CA ILE A 87 5.50 -24.79 4.84
C ILE A 87 6.14 -23.70 4.00
N LEU A 88 6.25 -23.93 2.69
CA LEU A 88 6.62 -22.94 1.69
C LEU A 88 5.35 -22.47 0.99
N ASP A 89 4.99 -21.21 1.20
CA ASP A 89 3.80 -20.58 0.61
C ASP A 89 4.23 -19.54 -0.43
N PHE A 90 3.68 -19.63 -1.64
CA PHE A 90 3.97 -18.67 -2.71
C PHE A 90 2.91 -18.67 -3.81
N MET A 91 2.87 -17.60 -4.57
CA MET A 91 2.07 -17.46 -5.79
C MET A 91 3.04 -17.21 -6.96
N PRO A 92 3.10 -18.13 -7.96
CA PRO A 92 4.01 -17.97 -9.08
C PRO A 92 3.66 -16.73 -9.94
N PRO A 93 4.61 -15.85 -10.28
CA PRO A 93 4.39 -14.72 -11.18
C PRO A 93 4.32 -15.21 -12.64
N ALA A 94 3.22 -15.87 -13.01
CA ALA A 94 2.97 -16.49 -14.31
C ALA A 94 1.65 -15.99 -14.92
N ASP A 95 1.29 -16.48 -16.12
CA ASP A 95 0.03 -16.13 -16.79
C ASP A 95 -1.19 -16.72 -16.08
N GLY A 96 -1.05 -17.89 -15.45
CA GLY A 96 -2.06 -18.51 -14.61
C GLY A 96 -2.30 -17.75 -13.31
N ALA A 97 -3.24 -18.22 -12.52
CA ALA A 97 -3.51 -17.78 -11.16
C ALA A 97 -3.41 -19.01 -10.24
N GLU A 98 -2.24 -19.20 -9.67
CA GLU A 98 -1.92 -20.34 -8.82
C GLU A 98 -1.42 -19.87 -7.45
N LEU A 99 -1.77 -20.67 -6.43
CA LEU A 99 -1.23 -20.58 -5.09
C LEU A 99 -0.67 -21.96 -4.73
N VAL A 100 0.59 -22.01 -4.37
CA VAL A 100 1.32 -23.26 -4.08
C VAL A 100 1.73 -23.28 -2.63
N ARG A 101 1.49 -24.43 -1.98
CA ARG A 101 1.90 -24.73 -0.61
C ARG A 101 2.68 -26.04 -0.60
N ILE A 102 3.93 -26.04 -0.16
CA ILE A 102 4.78 -27.24 -0.08
C ILE A 102 5.17 -27.46 1.38
N VAL A 103 4.74 -28.58 1.96
CA VAL A 103 5.12 -28.99 3.31
C VAL A 103 6.35 -29.88 3.21
N VAL A 104 7.43 -29.53 3.92
CA VAL A 104 8.72 -30.24 3.90
C VAL A 104 9.10 -30.65 5.31
N GLY A 105 9.32 -31.94 5.55
CA GLY A 105 9.87 -32.47 6.80
C GLY A 105 11.35 -32.11 6.95
N ARG A 106 11.72 -31.52 8.08
CA ARG A 106 13.10 -31.10 8.38
C ARG A 106 13.81 -32.04 9.35
N SER A 107 13.09 -32.57 10.31
CA SER A 107 13.61 -33.60 11.25
C SER A 107 12.45 -34.32 11.92
N GLY A 108 12.64 -35.60 12.22
CA GLY A 108 11.64 -36.43 12.88
C GLY A 108 10.40 -36.63 12.01
N ARG A 109 9.23 -36.70 12.64
CA ARG A 109 7.94 -36.91 12.00
C ARG A 109 6.93 -35.88 12.49
N VAL A 110 6.20 -35.25 11.56
CA VAL A 110 5.14 -34.30 11.89
C VAL A 110 3.86 -34.66 11.17
N ASP A 111 2.80 -34.88 11.94
CA ASP A 111 1.46 -35.11 11.42
C ASP A 111 0.76 -33.76 11.19
N PHE A 112 0.14 -33.61 10.03
CA PHE A 112 -0.55 -32.38 9.58
C PHE A 112 -2.01 -32.64 9.30
N ARG A 113 -2.84 -31.59 9.48
CA ARG A 113 -4.21 -31.51 8.98
C ARG A 113 -4.33 -30.36 8.00
N THR A 114 -5.03 -30.58 6.88
CA THR A 114 -5.46 -29.53 5.96
C THR A 114 -6.97 -29.36 5.99
N GLU A 115 -7.43 -28.11 6.03
CA GLU A 115 -8.84 -27.73 5.92
C GLU A 115 -9.00 -26.70 4.81
N PHE A 116 -9.65 -27.07 3.72
CA PHE A 116 -9.95 -26.19 2.60
C PHE A 116 -11.43 -25.82 2.61
N VAL A 117 -11.72 -24.56 2.93
CA VAL A 117 -13.06 -23.98 3.01
C VAL A 117 -13.20 -22.97 1.86
N ALA A 118 -13.49 -23.48 0.64
CA ALA A 118 -13.75 -22.60 -0.49
C ALA A 118 -15.07 -21.87 -0.30
N ARG A 119 -15.06 -20.56 -0.49
CA ARG A 119 -16.24 -19.70 -0.54
C ARG A 119 -16.00 -18.65 -1.61
N PHE A 120 -17.08 -18.14 -2.17
CA PHE A 120 -17.01 -17.04 -3.13
C PHE A 120 -17.79 -15.83 -2.63
N ASP A 121 -17.68 -14.70 -3.34
CA ASP A 121 -18.37 -13.46 -3.02
C ASP A 121 -18.23 -13.05 -1.55
N TYR A 122 -16.97 -12.98 -1.08
CA TYR A 122 -16.67 -12.62 0.32
C TYR A 122 -17.33 -13.54 1.35
N GLY A 123 -17.35 -14.84 1.06
CA GLY A 123 -17.86 -15.86 1.98
C GLY A 123 -19.37 -16.08 1.93
N SER A 124 -20.12 -15.38 1.08
CA SER A 124 -21.57 -15.51 0.99
C SER A 124 -22.02 -16.73 0.17
N THR A 125 -21.17 -17.19 -0.75
CA THR A 125 -21.53 -18.24 -1.72
C THR A 125 -20.76 -19.54 -1.44
N VAL A 126 -21.49 -20.61 -1.14
CA VAL A 126 -20.96 -21.96 -0.99
C VAL A 126 -20.91 -22.62 -2.36
N PRO A 127 -19.71 -23.05 -2.84
CA PRO A 127 -19.56 -23.65 -4.17
C PRO A 127 -20.09 -25.09 -4.24
N TRP A 128 -20.37 -25.54 -5.45
CA TRP A 128 -20.47 -26.96 -5.76
C TRP A 128 -19.08 -27.57 -5.82
N ILE A 129 -18.90 -28.65 -5.06
CA ILE A 129 -17.66 -29.43 -5.02
C ILE A 129 -17.82 -30.70 -5.87
N SER A 130 -16.87 -30.93 -6.75
CA SER A 130 -16.78 -32.15 -7.56
C SER A 130 -15.34 -32.64 -7.65
N ARG A 131 -15.16 -33.92 -7.98
CA ARG A 131 -13.84 -34.52 -8.28
C ARG A 131 -13.64 -34.54 -9.79
N LEU A 132 -12.46 -34.12 -10.21
CA LEU A 132 -12.00 -34.24 -11.60
C LEU A 132 -11.41 -35.63 -11.85
N TYR A 133 -11.18 -35.99 -13.13
CA TYR A 133 -10.62 -37.28 -13.51
C TYR A 133 -9.20 -37.52 -12.95
N ASP A 134 -8.43 -36.47 -12.69
CA ASP A 134 -7.12 -36.55 -12.06
C ASP A 134 -7.17 -36.59 -10.52
N GLY A 135 -8.37 -36.72 -9.95
CA GLY A 135 -8.59 -36.76 -8.50
C GLY A 135 -8.64 -35.38 -7.81
N ALA A 136 -8.36 -34.30 -8.53
CA ALA A 136 -8.42 -32.95 -7.99
C ALA A 136 -9.83 -32.58 -7.55
N ILE A 137 -9.93 -31.66 -6.58
CA ILE A 137 -11.19 -31.05 -6.14
C ILE A 137 -11.43 -29.79 -6.97
N SER A 138 -12.62 -29.72 -7.59
CA SER A 138 -13.12 -28.53 -8.27
C SER A 138 -14.27 -27.90 -7.47
N ALA A 139 -14.14 -26.62 -7.11
CA ALA A 139 -15.16 -25.81 -6.47
C ALA A 139 -15.66 -24.77 -7.47
N VAL A 140 -16.97 -24.79 -7.77
CA VAL A 140 -17.58 -23.91 -8.79
C VAL A 140 -18.75 -23.12 -8.20
N ALA A 141 -18.74 -21.79 -8.45
CA ALA A 141 -19.86 -20.91 -8.16
C ALA A 141 -19.98 -19.84 -9.26
N GLY A 142 -21.08 -19.86 -10.00
CA GLY A 142 -21.29 -18.95 -11.12
C GLY A 142 -20.16 -19.03 -12.15
N PRO A 143 -19.52 -17.89 -12.52
CA PRO A 143 -18.46 -17.86 -13.52
C PRO A 143 -17.10 -18.34 -12.99
N GLU A 144 -16.96 -18.58 -11.69
CA GLU A 144 -15.69 -18.81 -11.02
C GLU A 144 -15.46 -20.30 -10.69
N ARG A 145 -14.20 -20.71 -10.74
CA ARG A 145 -13.76 -22.05 -10.38
C ARG A 145 -12.43 -22.01 -9.66
N LEU A 146 -12.34 -22.76 -8.56
CA LEU A 146 -11.09 -23.14 -7.91
C LEU A 146 -10.82 -24.63 -8.14
N VAL A 147 -9.56 -24.98 -8.37
CA VAL A 147 -9.14 -26.39 -8.51
C VAL A 147 -7.98 -26.65 -7.55
N LEU A 148 -8.20 -27.51 -6.57
CA LEU A 148 -7.18 -27.94 -5.61
C LEU A 148 -6.62 -29.31 -6.01
N ARG A 149 -5.31 -29.37 -6.27
CA ARG A 149 -4.55 -30.58 -6.57
C ARG A 149 -3.58 -30.91 -5.45
N SER A 150 -3.58 -32.16 -5.02
CA SER A 150 -2.61 -32.69 -4.05
C SER A 150 -2.57 -34.22 -4.12
N SER A 151 -1.50 -34.80 -3.64
CA SER A 151 -1.41 -36.26 -3.39
C SER A 151 -2.15 -36.71 -2.13
N VAL A 152 -2.54 -35.75 -1.25
CA VAL A 152 -3.30 -36.03 -0.04
C VAL A 152 -4.75 -36.36 -0.38
N ALA A 153 -5.26 -37.47 0.14
CA ALA A 153 -6.67 -37.80 0.01
C ALA A 153 -7.52 -36.83 0.83
N LEU A 154 -8.40 -36.07 0.16
CA LEU A 154 -9.31 -35.14 0.81
C LEU A 154 -10.71 -35.75 0.88
N SER A 155 -11.40 -35.56 2.01
CA SER A 155 -12.80 -35.95 2.24
C SER A 155 -13.66 -34.74 2.53
N GLY A 156 -14.98 -34.81 2.26
CA GLY A 156 -15.93 -33.79 2.62
C GLY A 156 -16.37 -33.92 4.08
N GLU A 157 -16.33 -32.83 4.84
CA GLU A 157 -16.78 -32.73 6.22
C GLU A 157 -17.38 -31.35 6.45
N ASP A 158 -18.65 -31.23 6.80
CA ASP A 158 -19.32 -29.97 7.15
C ASP A 158 -19.04 -28.80 6.16
N LEU A 159 -19.26 -29.05 4.85
CA LEU A 159 -18.99 -28.10 3.77
C LEU A 159 -17.52 -27.66 3.66
N LYS A 160 -16.59 -28.47 4.13
CA LYS A 160 -15.13 -28.32 4.01
C LYS A 160 -14.55 -29.52 3.30
N SER A 161 -13.37 -29.37 2.72
CA SER A 161 -12.54 -30.50 2.27
C SER A 161 -11.38 -30.65 3.24
N VAL A 162 -11.28 -31.79 3.89
CA VAL A 162 -10.28 -32.05 4.93
C VAL A 162 -9.41 -33.26 4.58
N GLY A 163 -8.19 -33.27 5.09
CA GLY A 163 -7.27 -34.38 4.93
C GLY A 163 -6.17 -34.33 5.97
N ASP A 164 -5.76 -35.52 6.41
CA ASP A 164 -4.65 -35.72 7.33
C ASP A 164 -3.48 -36.37 6.56
N PHE A 165 -2.26 -35.91 6.84
CA PHE A 165 -1.05 -36.44 6.23
C PHE A 165 0.15 -36.27 7.15
N THR A 166 1.22 -36.97 6.84
CA THR A 166 2.45 -36.95 7.62
C THR A 166 3.62 -36.61 6.72
N VAL A 167 4.59 -35.87 7.24
CA VAL A 167 5.90 -35.68 6.62
C VAL A 167 7.00 -36.16 7.58
N GLU A 168 7.94 -36.93 7.07
CA GLU A 168 9.17 -37.32 7.73
C GLU A 168 10.35 -36.53 7.15
N GLU A 169 11.51 -36.61 7.79
CA GLU A 169 12.71 -35.91 7.32
C GLU A 169 13.00 -36.18 5.84
N GLY A 170 13.16 -35.14 5.04
CA GLY A 170 13.40 -35.22 3.60
C GLY A 170 12.16 -35.48 2.73
N GLN A 171 11.01 -35.78 3.32
CA GLN A 171 9.76 -35.92 2.58
C GLN A 171 9.11 -34.57 2.32
N SER A 172 8.33 -34.48 1.24
CA SER A 172 7.54 -33.31 0.92
C SER A 172 6.17 -33.66 0.39
N VAL A 173 5.18 -32.83 0.72
CA VAL A 173 3.80 -32.91 0.23
C VAL A 173 3.43 -31.56 -0.36
N ALA A 174 2.96 -31.54 -1.60
CA ALA A 174 2.62 -30.32 -2.30
C ALA A 174 1.12 -30.21 -2.56
N PHE A 175 0.65 -28.98 -2.52
CA PHE A 175 -0.71 -28.57 -2.84
C PHE A 175 -0.65 -27.41 -3.83
N VAL A 176 -1.47 -27.47 -4.88
CA VAL A 176 -1.63 -26.40 -5.87
C VAL A 176 -3.09 -26.03 -5.96
N LEU A 177 -3.42 -24.81 -5.61
CA LEU A 177 -4.73 -24.22 -5.85
C LEU A 177 -4.65 -23.33 -7.09
N SER A 178 -5.53 -23.58 -8.07
CA SER A 178 -5.59 -22.81 -9.31
C SER A 178 -6.98 -22.18 -9.48
N TYR A 179 -7.02 -20.94 -9.99
CA TYR A 179 -8.26 -20.25 -10.38
C TYR A 179 -8.45 -20.32 -11.90
N GLY A 180 -9.70 -20.41 -12.32
CA GLY A 180 -10.09 -20.29 -13.73
C GLY A 180 -11.58 -20.04 -13.90
N ALA A 181 -11.97 -19.58 -15.09
CA ALA A 181 -13.37 -19.40 -15.40
C ALA A 181 -14.09 -20.74 -15.51
N SER A 182 -15.29 -20.86 -14.91
CA SER A 182 -16.05 -22.13 -14.86
C SER A 182 -16.55 -22.59 -16.23
N TYR A 183 -16.73 -21.66 -17.17
CA TYR A 183 -17.17 -21.91 -18.55
C TYR A 183 -16.02 -22.31 -19.50
N HIS A 184 -14.78 -22.35 -19.00
CA HIS A 184 -13.65 -22.99 -19.67
C HIS A 184 -13.35 -24.37 -19.05
N GLY A 185 -12.43 -25.12 -19.64
CA GLY A 185 -11.87 -26.31 -19.00
C GLY A 185 -11.17 -25.98 -17.68
N PRO A 186 -10.98 -26.95 -16.79
CA PRO A 186 -10.22 -26.74 -15.56
C PRO A 186 -8.78 -26.28 -15.90
N PRO A 187 -8.16 -25.41 -15.08
CA PRO A 187 -6.76 -25.01 -15.25
C PRO A 187 -5.85 -26.24 -15.31
N SER A 188 -4.81 -26.16 -16.16
CA SER A 188 -3.80 -27.23 -16.27
C SER A 188 -3.04 -27.42 -14.98
N ALA A 189 -2.60 -28.64 -14.69
CA ALA A 189 -1.72 -28.89 -13.58
C ALA A 189 -0.34 -28.29 -13.84
N ILE A 190 0.29 -27.76 -12.81
CA ILE A 190 1.68 -27.30 -12.82
C ILE A 190 2.53 -28.18 -11.90
N ASP A 191 3.84 -28.26 -12.17
CA ASP A 191 4.77 -28.85 -11.22
C ASP A 191 5.09 -27.83 -10.12
N PRO A 192 4.79 -28.12 -8.83
CA PRO A 192 4.99 -27.17 -7.73
C PRO A 192 6.46 -26.85 -7.46
N PHE A 193 7.38 -27.77 -7.73
CA PHE A 193 8.81 -27.58 -7.48
C PHE A 193 9.45 -26.75 -8.59
N GLU A 194 9.12 -26.97 -9.85
CA GLU A 194 9.52 -26.09 -10.96
C GLU A 194 8.92 -24.68 -10.78
N ALA A 195 7.67 -24.60 -10.31
CA ALA A 195 7.04 -23.31 -10.00
C ALA A 195 7.78 -22.56 -8.88
N LEU A 196 8.27 -23.28 -7.85
CA LEU A 196 9.09 -22.70 -6.79
C LEU A 196 10.40 -22.12 -7.34
N GLU A 197 11.15 -22.89 -8.11
CA GLU A 197 12.43 -22.45 -8.70
C GLU A 197 12.25 -21.22 -9.60
N ARG A 198 11.22 -21.22 -10.46
CA ARG A 198 10.91 -20.06 -11.31
C ARG A 198 10.51 -18.82 -10.49
N THR A 199 9.74 -19.02 -9.43
CA THR A 199 9.32 -17.92 -8.55
C THR A 199 10.51 -17.31 -7.82
N GLU A 200 11.40 -18.13 -7.27
CA GLU A 200 12.63 -17.65 -6.63
C GLU A 200 13.54 -16.90 -7.60
N THR A 201 13.75 -17.49 -8.78
CA THR A 201 14.58 -16.88 -9.84
C THR A 201 14.04 -15.51 -10.23
N PHE A 202 12.72 -15.39 -10.46
CA PHE A 202 12.07 -14.13 -10.81
C PHE A 202 12.30 -13.07 -9.72
N TRP A 203 12.00 -13.39 -8.45
CA TRP A 203 12.11 -12.41 -7.38
C TRP A 203 13.55 -12.01 -7.10
N ARG A 204 14.50 -12.95 -7.08
CA ARG A 204 15.93 -12.64 -6.89
C ARG A 204 16.48 -11.79 -8.02
N ALA A 205 16.24 -12.16 -9.27
CA ALA A 205 16.68 -11.38 -10.43
C ALA A 205 16.16 -9.93 -10.39
N TRP A 206 14.97 -9.71 -9.81
CA TRP A 206 14.41 -8.38 -9.65
C TRP A 206 14.97 -7.66 -8.42
N SER A 207 15.00 -8.31 -7.24
CA SER A 207 15.39 -7.68 -5.98
C SER A 207 16.89 -7.42 -5.84
N ASP A 208 17.74 -8.22 -6.51
CA ASP A 208 19.20 -8.05 -6.49
C ASP A 208 19.69 -6.81 -7.24
N ARG A 209 18.80 -6.12 -7.98
CA ARG A 209 19.09 -4.80 -8.55
C ARG A 209 19.10 -3.68 -7.50
N CYS A 210 18.58 -3.95 -6.29
CA CYS A 210 18.56 -2.97 -5.22
C CYS A 210 19.99 -2.58 -4.83
N PRO A 211 20.35 -1.28 -4.92
CA PRO A 211 21.68 -0.83 -4.50
C PRO A 211 21.83 -0.95 -2.97
N ASP A 212 23.07 -0.88 -2.52
CA ASP A 212 23.38 -0.79 -1.10
C ASP A 212 22.84 0.53 -0.52
N VAL A 213 22.06 0.44 0.55
CA VAL A 213 21.47 1.55 1.32
C VAL A 213 22.01 1.53 2.76
N GLY A 214 23.24 1.03 2.94
CA GLY A 214 23.87 0.93 4.23
C GLY A 214 23.17 -0.08 5.16
N PRO A 215 23.04 0.23 6.47
CA PRO A 215 22.51 -0.72 7.45
C PRO A 215 21.06 -1.11 7.22
N TRP A 216 20.33 -0.38 6.38
CA TRP A 216 18.90 -0.59 6.13
C TRP A 216 18.59 -1.30 4.80
N THR A 217 19.62 -1.80 4.09
CA THR A 217 19.45 -2.44 2.77
C THR A 217 18.41 -3.55 2.76
N GLU A 218 18.40 -4.43 3.76
CA GLU A 218 17.42 -5.54 3.81
C GLU A 218 15.99 -5.05 4.07
N ALA A 219 15.79 -4.02 4.91
CA ALA A 219 14.48 -3.42 5.13
C ALA A 219 13.95 -2.72 3.87
N VAL A 220 14.83 -2.00 3.15
CA VAL A 220 14.52 -1.37 1.86
C VAL A 220 14.19 -2.42 0.82
N LYS A 221 14.98 -3.50 0.70
CA LYS A 221 14.73 -4.61 -0.22
C LYS A 221 13.38 -5.28 0.07
N ARG A 222 13.04 -5.52 1.34
CA ARG A 222 11.73 -6.06 1.75
C ARG A 222 10.59 -5.13 1.35
N SER A 223 10.73 -3.84 1.60
CA SER A 223 9.74 -2.82 1.23
C SER A 223 9.55 -2.74 -0.29
N LEU A 224 10.63 -2.79 -1.08
CA LEU A 224 10.56 -2.84 -2.55
C LEU A 224 9.81 -4.07 -3.04
N ILE A 225 10.11 -5.27 -2.50
CA ILE A 225 9.42 -6.52 -2.85
C ILE A 225 7.93 -6.41 -2.51
N THR A 226 7.57 -5.79 -1.38
CA THR A 226 6.18 -5.54 -1.00
C THR A 226 5.48 -4.62 -1.99
N LEU A 227 6.09 -3.49 -2.38
CA LEU A 227 5.54 -2.59 -3.40
C LEU A 227 5.39 -3.29 -4.76
N LYS A 228 6.37 -4.12 -5.13
CA LYS A 228 6.28 -4.92 -6.36
C LYS A 228 5.15 -5.94 -6.30
N ALA A 229 4.92 -6.57 -5.14
CA ALA A 229 3.81 -7.48 -4.91
C ALA A 229 2.45 -6.78 -5.02
N LEU A 230 2.35 -5.53 -4.57
CA LEU A 230 1.15 -4.69 -4.66
C LEU A 230 0.96 -4.02 -6.04
N THR A 231 1.90 -4.20 -6.97
CA THR A 231 1.80 -3.68 -8.34
C THR A 231 1.04 -4.65 -9.23
N TYR A 232 -0.07 -4.19 -9.82
CA TYR A 232 -0.84 -4.97 -10.79
C TYR A 232 -0.09 -5.04 -12.13
N ALA A 233 0.55 -6.17 -12.39
CA ALA A 233 1.47 -6.35 -13.52
C ALA A 233 0.89 -6.01 -14.90
N PRO A 234 -0.40 -6.32 -15.20
CA PRO A 234 -0.95 -6.03 -16.53
C PRO A 234 -1.05 -4.54 -16.86
N THR A 235 -1.11 -3.67 -15.88
CA THR A 235 -1.34 -2.22 -16.11
C THR A 235 -0.27 -1.32 -15.51
N GLY A 236 0.41 -1.74 -14.44
CA GLY A 236 1.34 -0.95 -13.67
C GLY A 236 0.71 -0.17 -12.51
N GLY A 237 -0.61 -0.29 -12.29
CA GLY A 237 -1.29 0.30 -11.13
C GLY A 237 -0.80 -0.31 -9.81
N ILE A 238 -0.64 0.50 -8.77
CA ILE A 238 -0.19 0.05 -7.45
C ILE A 238 -1.34 0.25 -6.47
N VAL A 239 -1.83 -0.86 -5.87
CA VAL A 239 -2.88 -0.77 -4.85
C VAL A 239 -2.31 -0.26 -3.52
N ALA A 240 -3.11 0.51 -2.78
CA ALA A 240 -2.69 1.02 -1.48
C ALA A 240 -2.46 -0.12 -0.47
N ALA A 241 -3.30 -1.16 -0.51
CA ALA A 241 -3.10 -2.41 0.25
C ALA A 241 -3.79 -3.58 -0.45
N ALA A 242 -3.44 -4.83 -0.06
CA ALA A 242 -4.07 -6.04 -0.58
C ALA A 242 -5.43 -6.35 0.08
N THR A 243 -5.83 -5.60 1.10
CA THR A 243 -7.00 -5.86 1.93
C THR A 243 -8.07 -4.77 1.82
N THR A 244 -9.27 -5.12 2.24
CA THR A 244 -10.32 -4.17 2.58
C THR A 244 -10.70 -4.27 4.04
N SER A 245 -11.22 -3.19 4.59
CA SER A 245 -11.98 -3.14 5.84
C SER A 245 -11.25 -3.67 7.08
N LEU A 246 -9.92 -3.69 7.07
CA LEU A 246 -9.16 -3.77 8.30
C LEU A 246 -9.28 -2.41 9.01
N PRO A 247 -9.60 -2.38 10.31
CA PRO A 247 -10.03 -1.17 10.98
C PRO A 247 -8.86 -0.26 11.40
N GLU A 248 -9.05 1.06 11.27
CA GLU A 248 -8.20 2.08 11.90
C GLU A 248 -8.42 2.16 13.42
N GLN A 249 -9.53 1.58 13.90
CA GLN A 249 -9.88 1.42 15.33
C GLN A 249 -10.58 0.09 15.55
N LEU A 250 -10.04 -0.75 16.44
CA LEU A 250 -10.66 -2.04 16.77
C LEU A 250 -12.08 -1.84 17.33
N GLY A 251 -13.06 -2.54 16.76
CA GLY A 251 -14.48 -2.38 17.08
C GLY A 251 -15.12 -1.11 16.50
N GLY A 252 -14.36 -0.32 15.71
CA GLY A 252 -14.79 0.95 15.16
C GLY A 252 -15.45 0.86 13.78
N VAL A 253 -15.73 2.04 13.19
CA VAL A 253 -16.45 2.18 11.93
C VAL A 253 -15.55 2.64 10.76
N ARG A 254 -14.28 2.94 11.02
CA ARG A 254 -13.29 3.39 10.05
C ARG A 254 -12.67 2.19 9.34
N ASN A 255 -13.40 1.61 8.39
CA ASN A 255 -13.07 0.36 7.71
C ASN A 255 -13.23 0.56 6.21
N TRP A 256 -12.12 0.76 5.47
CA TRP A 256 -12.14 1.19 4.08
C TRP A 256 -11.56 0.15 3.13
N ASP A 257 -11.94 0.21 1.84
CA ASP A 257 -11.37 -0.65 0.81
C ASP A 257 -10.15 0.01 0.17
N TYR A 258 -8.96 -0.58 0.37
CA TYR A 258 -7.67 -0.07 -0.12
C TYR A 258 -7.10 -0.87 -1.30
N ARG A 259 -7.90 -1.74 -1.91
CA ARG A 259 -7.48 -2.53 -3.08
C ARG A 259 -7.50 -1.73 -4.39
N TYR A 260 -7.42 -0.40 -4.28
CA TYR A 260 -7.43 0.57 -5.37
C TYR A 260 -6.14 1.37 -5.41
N CYS A 261 -5.94 2.14 -6.50
CA CYS A 261 -4.74 2.92 -6.76
C CYS A 261 -5.02 4.40 -6.50
N TRP A 262 -4.39 4.98 -5.48
CA TRP A 262 -4.47 6.42 -5.16
C TRP A 262 -3.47 7.24 -5.95
N LEU A 263 -3.88 8.42 -6.43
CA LEU A 263 -3.01 9.35 -7.13
C LEU A 263 -2.03 10.06 -6.18
N ARG A 264 -2.45 10.33 -4.95
CA ARG A 264 -1.64 10.96 -3.89
C ARG A 264 -0.30 10.25 -3.67
N ASP A 265 -0.32 8.92 -3.64
CA ASP A 265 0.86 8.11 -3.31
C ASP A 265 1.86 8.00 -4.47
N ALA A 266 1.47 8.57 -5.62
CA ALA A 266 2.17 8.44 -6.89
C ALA A 266 3.59 8.95 -6.90
N THR A 267 3.78 10.23 -6.52
CA THR A 267 5.07 10.91 -6.61
C THR A 267 6.09 10.25 -5.71
N PHE A 268 5.72 9.98 -4.48
CA PHE A 268 6.61 9.33 -3.52
C PHE A 268 7.03 7.93 -3.99
N THR A 269 6.08 7.15 -4.53
CA THR A 269 6.36 5.80 -5.04
C THR A 269 7.28 5.85 -6.27
N ILE A 270 7.02 6.76 -7.23
CA ILE A 270 7.87 6.93 -8.41
C ILE A 270 9.29 7.33 -7.99
N LEU A 271 9.43 8.30 -7.08
CA LEU A 271 10.74 8.73 -6.61
C LEU A 271 11.51 7.60 -5.92
N ALA A 272 10.87 6.85 -5.04
CA ALA A 272 11.46 5.70 -4.37
C ALA A 272 11.98 4.66 -5.38
N LEU A 273 11.16 4.32 -6.38
CA LEU A 273 11.53 3.36 -7.42
C LEU A 273 12.68 3.87 -8.30
N MET A 274 12.62 5.11 -8.78
CA MET A 274 13.66 5.70 -9.65
C MET A 274 15.00 5.82 -8.93
N LYS A 275 15.00 6.25 -7.66
CA LYS A 275 16.22 6.39 -6.84
C LYS A 275 16.96 5.06 -6.65
N LEU A 276 16.24 3.98 -6.64
CA LEU A 276 16.77 2.63 -6.49
C LEU A 276 16.97 1.92 -7.84
N GLY A 277 16.81 2.64 -8.98
CA GLY A 277 17.08 2.12 -10.33
C GLY A 277 15.94 1.31 -10.95
N TYR A 278 14.74 1.34 -10.39
CA TYR A 278 13.56 0.61 -10.89
C TYR A 278 12.73 1.47 -11.87
N TYR A 279 13.37 1.92 -12.93
CA TYR A 279 12.76 2.81 -13.95
C TYR A 279 11.64 2.16 -14.75
N GLU A 280 11.63 0.84 -14.91
CA GLU A 280 10.58 0.12 -15.63
C GLU A 280 9.26 0.19 -14.86
N GLU A 281 9.31 -0.03 -13.55
CA GLU A 281 8.17 0.07 -12.65
C GLU A 281 7.63 1.51 -12.60
N ALA A 282 8.51 2.49 -12.47
CA ALA A 282 8.15 3.91 -12.49
C ALA A 282 7.48 4.30 -13.81
N ARG A 283 7.98 3.77 -14.95
CA ARG A 283 7.38 4.01 -16.27
C ARG A 283 6.01 3.35 -16.39
N ALA A 284 5.87 2.10 -15.97
CA ALA A 284 4.61 1.37 -16.01
C ALA A 284 3.52 2.08 -15.20
N TRP A 285 3.88 2.57 -13.99
CA TRP A 285 2.99 3.34 -13.13
C TRP A 285 2.59 4.68 -13.78
N ARG A 286 3.55 5.45 -14.31
CA ARG A 286 3.28 6.70 -15.05
C ARG A 286 2.32 6.46 -16.23
N ASP A 287 2.54 5.41 -16.99
CA ASP A 287 1.72 5.10 -18.15
C ASP A 287 0.32 4.63 -17.73
N TRP A 288 0.19 3.95 -16.59
CA TRP A 288 -1.08 3.65 -15.96
C TRP A 288 -1.81 4.94 -15.55
N LEU A 289 -1.12 5.84 -14.82
CA LEU A 289 -1.65 7.12 -14.37
C LEU A 289 -2.25 7.92 -15.55
N LEU A 290 -1.49 8.07 -16.64
CA LEU A 290 -1.92 8.82 -17.81
C LEU A 290 -3.15 8.19 -18.50
N ARG A 291 -3.36 6.88 -18.37
CA ARG A 291 -4.59 6.22 -18.84
C ARG A 291 -5.76 6.47 -17.88
N ALA A 292 -5.53 6.35 -16.59
CA ALA A 292 -6.55 6.51 -15.56
C ALA A 292 -7.17 7.92 -15.55
N ILE A 293 -6.32 8.98 -15.66
CA ILE A 293 -6.76 10.38 -15.70
C ILE A 293 -7.25 10.84 -17.07
N ALA A 294 -7.17 9.98 -18.11
CA ALA A 294 -7.60 10.38 -19.46
C ALA A 294 -9.07 10.80 -19.47
N GLY A 295 -9.35 11.99 -19.97
CA GLY A 295 -10.68 12.59 -20.02
C GLY A 295 -10.66 14.06 -19.61
N SER A 296 -11.81 14.57 -19.18
CA SER A 296 -11.94 15.96 -18.73
C SER A 296 -11.32 16.16 -17.34
N PRO A 297 -10.55 17.23 -17.09
CA PRO A 297 -9.89 17.45 -15.80
C PRO A 297 -10.85 17.48 -14.61
N HIS A 298 -12.08 17.99 -14.77
CA HIS A 298 -13.07 18.00 -13.67
C HIS A 298 -13.60 16.61 -13.29
N GLN A 299 -13.25 15.59 -14.06
CA GLN A 299 -13.59 14.18 -13.79
C GLN A 299 -12.40 13.37 -13.28
N VAL A 300 -11.28 14.01 -12.99
CA VAL A 300 -10.16 13.34 -12.34
C VAL A 300 -10.59 12.96 -10.92
N GLN A 301 -10.46 11.66 -10.62
CA GLN A 301 -10.75 11.10 -9.31
C GLN A 301 -9.47 10.96 -8.50
N ILE A 302 -9.60 10.82 -7.19
CA ILE A 302 -8.46 10.62 -6.29
C ILE A 302 -7.89 9.20 -6.36
N MET A 303 -8.75 8.23 -6.74
CA MET A 303 -8.38 6.82 -6.87
C MET A 303 -9.09 6.17 -8.04
N TYR A 304 -8.54 5.04 -8.47
CA TYR A 304 -9.04 4.23 -9.58
C TYR A 304 -8.86 2.74 -9.28
N GLY A 305 -9.63 1.89 -9.96
CA GLY A 305 -9.37 0.45 -9.98
C GLY A 305 -8.02 0.13 -10.61
N VAL A 306 -7.51 -1.08 -10.43
CA VAL A 306 -6.19 -1.51 -10.92
C VAL A 306 -6.03 -1.42 -12.45
N GLY A 307 -7.14 -1.52 -13.20
CA GLY A 307 -7.17 -1.31 -14.66
C GLY A 307 -7.37 0.15 -15.06
N GLY A 308 -7.70 1.05 -14.13
CA GLY A 308 -8.10 2.43 -14.36
C GLY A 308 -9.62 2.63 -14.33
N GLU A 309 -10.36 1.70 -13.73
CA GLU A 309 -11.81 1.78 -13.55
C GLU A 309 -12.16 2.98 -12.65
N ARG A 310 -13.21 3.71 -13.06
CA ARG A 310 -13.67 4.93 -12.39
C ARG A 310 -14.86 4.70 -11.46
N TRP A 311 -15.65 3.66 -11.71
CA TRP A 311 -16.85 3.38 -10.95
C TRP A 311 -16.51 2.41 -9.82
N LEU A 312 -16.41 2.94 -8.59
CA LEU A 312 -15.99 2.24 -7.39
C LEU A 312 -17.06 2.39 -6.28
N PRO A 313 -18.30 1.95 -6.50
CA PRO A 313 -19.40 2.18 -5.56
C PRO A 313 -19.09 1.53 -4.21
N GLU A 314 -19.20 2.31 -3.13
CA GLU A 314 -19.07 1.79 -1.77
C GLU A 314 -20.32 1.01 -1.40
N LEU A 315 -20.13 -0.26 -1.07
CA LEU A 315 -21.18 -1.18 -0.64
C LEU A 315 -20.78 -1.81 0.70
N THR A 316 -21.76 -2.16 1.52
CA THR A 316 -21.54 -2.89 2.76
C THR A 316 -21.86 -4.37 2.61
N LEU A 317 -21.10 -5.23 3.31
CA LEU A 317 -21.26 -6.67 3.35
C LEU A 317 -21.81 -7.10 4.72
N PRO A 318 -23.16 -7.11 4.92
CA PRO A 318 -23.76 -7.27 6.24
C PRO A 318 -23.62 -8.67 6.84
N TRP A 319 -23.21 -9.67 6.05
CA TRP A 319 -22.95 -11.05 6.54
C TRP A 319 -21.56 -11.24 7.12
N LEU A 320 -20.65 -10.26 6.98
CA LEU A 320 -19.34 -10.26 7.62
C LEU A 320 -19.36 -9.37 8.85
N LYS A 321 -18.87 -9.89 9.97
CA LYS A 321 -18.80 -9.14 11.24
C LYS A 321 -17.73 -8.06 11.25
N GLY A 322 -16.75 -8.17 10.33
CA GLY A 322 -15.54 -7.37 10.32
C GLY A 322 -14.45 -7.91 11.24
N TYR A 323 -13.23 -7.48 11.00
CA TYR A 323 -12.07 -7.83 11.81
C TYR A 323 -12.26 -7.33 13.25
N ALA A 324 -12.12 -8.22 14.23
CA ALA A 324 -12.35 -7.91 15.65
C ALA A 324 -13.69 -7.19 15.91
N ASP A 325 -14.76 -7.65 15.25
CA ASP A 325 -16.12 -7.07 15.29
C ASP A 325 -16.20 -5.60 14.84
N SER A 326 -15.27 -5.14 14.01
CA SER A 326 -15.23 -3.79 13.43
C SER A 326 -16.13 -3.73 12.19
N SER A 327 -17.25 -3.06 12.31
CA SER A 327 -18.27 -2.97 11.25
C SER A 327 -18.60 -1.52 10.89
N PRO A 328 -19.07 -1.27 9.65
CA PRO A 328 -19.39 -2.20 8.59
C PRO A 328 -18.15 -2.69 7.81
N VAL A 329 -18.23 -3.89 7.23
CA VAL A 329 -17.30 -4.32 6.17
C VAL A 329 -17.72 -3.67 4.87
N ARG A 330 -16.78 -3.02 4.17
CA ARG A 330 -17.02 -2.29 2.93
C ARG A 330 -16.24 -2.87 1.77
N ILE A 331 -16.79 -2.73 0.58
CA ILE A 331 -16.12 -2.91 -0.72
C ILE A 331 -16.44 -1.69 -1.58
N GLY A 332 -15.53 -1.32 -2.49
CA GLY A 332 -15.63 -0.01 -3.13
C GLY A 332 -15.23 1.10 -2.14
N ASN A 333 -15.17 2.34 -2.64
CA ASN A 333 -14.79 3.46 -1.78
C ASN A 333 -15.45 4.76 -2.28
N ALA A 334 -16.33 5.34 -1.47
CA ALA A 334 -17.07 6.56 -1.81
C ALA A 334 -16.18 7.80 -1.94
N ALA A 335 -14.94 7.77 -1.43
CA ALA A 335 -14.00 8.86 -1.63
C ALA A 335 -13.62 9.05 -3.11
N CYS A 336 -13.90 8.07 -4.00
CA CYS A 336 -13.72 8.25 -5.45
C CYS A 336 -14.54 9.40 -6.04
N ASP A 337 -15.63 9.80 -5.40
CA ASP A 337 -16.50 10.91 -5.81
C ASP A 337 -16.11 12.27 -5.19
N GLN A 338 -15.07 12.30 -4.33
CA GLN A 338 -14.59 13.52 -3.70
C GLN A 338 -13.78 14.38 -4.66
N MET A 339 -13.84 15.70 -4.44
CA MET A 339 -12.94 16.64 -5.08
C MET A 339 -11.73 16.88 -4.16
N GLN A 340 -10.55 16.56 -4.64
CA GLN A 340 -9.29 16.85 -3.95
C GLN A 340 -8.34 17.60 -4.89
N ILE A 341 -7.93 18.80 -4.50
CA ILE A 341 -7.09 19.68 -5.31
C ILE A 341 -5.64 19.22 -5.31
N ASP A 342 -5.19 18.58 -4.24
CA ASP A 342 -3.82 18.08 -4.07
C ASP A 342 -3.41 17.06 -5.14
N VAL A 343 -4.33 16.25 -5.67
CA VAL A 343 -4.03 15.24 -6.70
C VAL A 343 -3.45 15.86 -7.98
N PHE A 344 -3.82 17.09 -8.32
CA PHE A 344 -3.25 17.79 -9.49
C PHE A 344 -1.80 18.17 -9.28
N GLY A 345 -1.44 18.53 -8.05
CA GLY A 345 -0.06 18.77 -7.64
C GLY A 345 0.78 17.50 -7.69
N GLU A 346 0.25 16.37 -7.20
CA GLU A 346 0.93 15.08 -7.25
C GLU A 346 1.16 14.62 -8.70
N ILE A 347 0.16 14.74 -9.58
CA ILE A 347 0.30 14.42 -11.00
C ILE A 347 1.40 15.27 -11.65
N ALA A 348 1.39 16.58 -11.38
CA ALA A 348 2.37 17.50 -11.96
C ALA A 348 3.79 17.26 -11.45
N ASP A 349 3.93 17.02 -10.14
CA ASP A 349 5.24 16.73 -9.54
C ASP A 349 5.79 15.37 -10.00
N ALA A 350 4.96 14.32 -10.05
CA ALA A 350 5.35 13.03 -10.61
C ALA A 350 5.86 13.14 -12.05
N ALA A 351 5.16 13.91 -12.89
CA ALA A 351 5.57 14.16 -14.28
C ALA A 351 6.90 14.94 -14.34
N PHE A 352 7.06 15.97 -13.51
CA PHE A 352 8.28 16.77 -13.42
C PHE A 352 9.48 15.93 -12.96
N GLN A 353 9.33 15.15 -11.91
CA GLN A 353 10.40 14.31 -11.36
C GLN A 353 10.84 13.20 -12.35
N THR A 354 9.88 12.56 -13.04
CA THR A 354 10.21 11.59 -14.08
C THR A 354 10.99 12.22 -15.23
N TYR A 355 10.63 13.44 -15.63
CA TYR A 355 11.35 14.20 -16.64
C TYR A 355 12.77 14.58 -16.18
N LYS A 356 12.91 15.12 -14.96
CA LYS A 356 14.21 15.47 -14.33
C LYS A 356 15.14 14.25 -14.25
N ALA A 357 14.60 13.05 -14.03
CA ALA A 357 15.35 11.80 -14.05
C ALA A 357 15.69 11.28 -15.46
N GLY A 358 15.46 12.07 -16.52
CA GLY A 358 15.80 11.73 -17.90
C GLY A 358 14.81 10.79 -18.61
N MET A 359 13.63 10.53 -18.01
CA MET A 359 12.58 9.77 -18.69
C MET A 359 11.87 10.67 -19.71
N ALA A 360 11.83 10.25 -20.96
CA ALA A 360 11.15 11.02 -22.02
C ALA A 360 9.67 11.26 -21.64
N PRO A 361 9.16 12.50 -21.85
CA PRO A 361 7.74 12.78 -21.64
C PRO A 361 6.87 11.88 -22.52
N ALA A 362 5.85 11.24 -21.94
CA ALA A 362 4.86 10.52 -22.72
C ALA A 362 4.06 11.50 -23.58
N GLU A 363 3.78 11.14 -24.84
CA GLU A 363 3.00 11.98 -25.76
C GLU A 363 1.63 12.38 -25.17
N ARG A 364 0.95 11.44 -24.53
CA ARG A 364 -0.33 11.68 -23.83
C ARG A 364 -0.17 12.68 -22.67
N GLY A 365 0.92 12.61 -21.93
CA GLY A 365 1.20 13.55 -20.84
C GLY A 365 1.35 15.00 -21.32
N ARG A 366 1.92 15.20 -22.51
CA ARG A 366 2.03 16.54 -23.14
C ARG A 366 0.64 17.14 -23.46
N ALA A 367 -0.29 16.30 -23.92
CA ALA A 367 -1.64 16.76 -24.26
C ALA A 367 -2.53 17.02 -23.03
N VAL A 368 -2.37 16.26 -21.95
CA VAL A 368 -3.22 16.35 -20.76
C VAL A 368 -2.80 17.50 -19.84
N ARG A 369 -1.49 17.76 -19.73
CA ARG A 369 -0.95 18.78 -18.81
C ARG A 369 -1.56 20.18 -18.97
N PRO A 370 -1.63 20.79 -20.19
CA PRO A 370 -2.23 22.12 -20.36
C PRO A 370 -3.69 22.16 -19.90
N LEU A 371 -4.44 21.09 -20.15
CA LEU A 371 -5.85 21.01 -19.75
C LEU A 371 -6.00 20.99 -18.23
N ILE A 372 -5.15 20.24 -17.53
CA ILE A 372 -5.12 20.20 -16.07
C ILE A 372 -4.77 21.56 -15.49
N LEU A 373 -3.72 22.20 -15.99
CA LEU A 373 -3.30 23.51 -15.51
C LEU A 373 -4.38 24.58 -15.73
N GLU A 374 -5.01 24.59 -16.92
CA GLU A 374 -6.09 25.54 -17.19
C GLU A 374 -7.30 25.32 -16.27
N TYR A 375 -7.71 24.07 -16.05
CA TYR A 375 -8.76 23.75 -15.08
C TYR A 375 -8.40 24.22 -13.66
N LEU A 376 -7.16 23.99 -13.25
CA LEU A 376 -6.69 24.33 -11.91
C LEU A 376 -6.62 25.85 -11.66
N THR A 377 -6.55 26.70 -12.71
CA THR A 377 -6.57 28.17 -12.54
C THR A 377 -7.78 28.68 -11.77
N GLU A 378 -8.90 27.98 -11.89
CA GLU A 378 -10.14 28.31 -11.18
C GLU A 378 -10.37 27.38 -9.98
N ALA A 379 -10.06 26.08 -10.15
CA ALA A 379 -10.37 25.05 -9.15
C ALA A 379 -9.62 25.28 -7.82
N TRP A 380 -8.38 25.77 -7.85
CA TRP A 380 -7.60 25.96 -6.62
C TRP A 380 -8.24 26.93 -5.62
N ARG A 381 -9.12 27.83 -6.08
CA ARG A 381 -9.84 28.79 -5.23
C ARG A 381 -11.04 28.16 -4.50
N GLN A 382 -11.42 26.95 -4.88
CA GLN A 382 -12.54 26.26 -4.27
C GLN A 382 -12.10 25.49 -3.00
N PRO A 383 -13.01 25.24 -2.05
CA PRO A 383 -12.78 24.30 -0.98
C PRO A 383 -12.86 22.85 -1.51
N ASP A 384 -12.15 21.93 -0.85
CA ASP A 384 -12.11 20.51 -1.20
C ASP A 384 -12.24 19.61 0.03
N GLU A 385 -12.16 18.28 -0.15
CA GLU A 385 -12.21 17.31 0.94
C GLU A 385 -10.82 17.04 1.56
N GLY A 386 -9.72 17.55 0.94
CA GLY A 386 -8.35 17.43 1.44
C GLY A 386 -7.77 16.02 1.43
N ILE A 387 -6.49 15.93 1.81
CA ILE A 387 -5.68 14.70 1.75
C ILE A 387 -6.27 13.53 2.58
N TRP A 388 -7.02 13.82 3.64
CA TRP A 388 -7.58 12.82 4.55
C TRP A 388 -8.99 12.36 4.19
N GLU A 389 -9.51 12.78 3.02
CA GLU A 389 -10.79 12.30 2.49
C GLU A 389 -11.95 12.58 3.45
N VAL A 390 -11.94 13.80 4.07
CA VAL A 390 -12.89 14.15 5.12
C VAL A 390 -14.34 14.01 4.66
N ARG A 391 -15.19 13.47 5.51
CA ARG A 391 -16.63 13.33 5.30
C ARG A 391 -17.44 14.46 6.00
N GLY A 392 -16.75 15.38 6.69
CA GLY A 392 -17.32 16.52 7.41
C GLY A 392 -17.61 17.76 6.57
N GLY A 393 -17.35 17.70 5.26
CA GLY A 393 -17.54 18.81 4.31
C GLY A 393 -16.24 19.48 3.88
N ARG A 394 -16.35 20.21 2.76
CA ARG A 394 -15.20 20.86 2.09
C ARG A 394 -14.68 22.05 2.87
N GLN A 395 -13.35 22.18 2.91
CA GLN A 395 -12.65 23.30 3.52
C GLN A 395 -11.50 23.79 2.60
N HIS A 396 -10.95 24.96 2.90
CA HIS A 396 -9.75 25.45 2.23
C HIS A 396 -8.51 24.88 2.95
N PHE A 397 -8.22 23.59 2.73
CA PHE A 397 -7.08 22.93 3.33
C PHE A 397 -5.77 23.53 2.83
N VAL A 398 -4.86 23.87 3.75
CA VAL A 398 -3.56 24.47 3.44
C VAL A 398 -2.74 23.54 2.55
N HIS A 399 -2.70 22.23 2.86
CA HIS A 399 -2.01 21.24 2.03
C HIS A 399 -2.52 21.25 0.59
N SER A 400 -3.83 21.25 0.37
CA SER A 400 -4.43 21.28 -0.98
C SER A 400 -3.99 22.51 -1.78
N LYS A 401 -3.91 23.69 -1.11
CA LYS A 401 -3.43 24.92 -1.76
C LYS A 401 -1.93 24.86 -2.07
N VAL A 402 -1.13 24.30 -1.16
CA VAL A 402 0.30 24.05 -1.40
C VAL A 402 0.49 23.12 -2.61
N MET A 403 -0.30 22.08 -2.73
CA MET A 403 -0.19 21.16 -3.87
C MET A 403 -0.68 21.80 -5.19
N ALA A 404 -1.67 22.68 -5.15
CA ALA A 404 -2.01 23.52 -6.31
C ALA A 404 -0.84 24.42 -6.72
N TRP A 405 -0.14 25.03 -5.74
CA TRP A 405 1.10 25.76 -5.99
C TRP A 405 2.15 24.87 -6.66
N VAL A 406 2.34 23.63 -6.18
CA VAL A 406 3.28 22.66 -6.79
C VAL A 406 2.99 22.49 -8.28
N ALA A 407 1.74 22.32 -8.68
CA ALA A 407 1.37 22.13 -10.08
C ALA A 407 1.86 23.31 -10.96
N PHE A 408 1.61 24.56 -10.53
CA PHE A 408 2.01 25.74 -11.28
C PHE A 408 3.51 26.03 -11.18
N ASP A 409 4.13 25.80 -10.04
CA ASP A 409 5.57 25.96 -9.85
C ASP A 409 6.35 25.01 -10.79
N ARG A 410 5.98 23.71 -10.80
CA ARG A 410 6.60 22.74 -11.71
C ARG A 410 6.37 23.09 -13.18
N ALA A 411 5.19 23.64 -13.52
CA ALA A 411 4.90 24.12 -14.86
C ALA A 411 5.76 25.33 -15.26
N ALA A 412 6.01 26.26 -14.33
CA ALA A 412 6.85 27.43 -14.57
C ALA A 412 8.34 27.07 -14.74
N HIS A 413 8.84 26.03 -14.10
CA HIS A 413 10.24 25.59 -14.24
C HIS A 413 10.52 24.83 -15.55
N ASP A 414 9.50 24.28 -16.20
CA ASP A 414 9.65 23.49 -17.44
C ASP A 414 9.84 24.33 -18.73
N VAL A 415 9.92 25.66 -18.61
CA VAL A 415 9.97 26.60 -19.75
C VAL A 415 11.19 26.40 -20.66
N GLY A 416 12.26 25.74 -20.19
CA GLY A 416 13.43 25.38 -21.00
C GLY A 416 13.22 24.16 -21.90
N VAL A 417 12.14 23.42 -21.71
CA VAL A 417 11.82 22.22 -22.47
C VAL A 417 11.06 22.60 -23.74
N LYS A 418 11.72 22.54 -24.91
CA LYS A 418 11.11 22.80 -26.23
C LYS A 418 9.82 22.01 -26.53
N ALA A 419 9.42 21.11 -25.62
CA ALA A 419 8.23 20.27 -25.73
C ALA A 419 6.93 20.94 -25.24
N PHE A 420 6.99 22.02 -24.44
CA PHE A 420 5.83 22.70 -23.89
C PHE A 420 5.81 24.14 -24.40
N HIS A 421 4.85 24.47 -25.26
CA HIS A 421 4.69 25.81 -25.87
C HIS A 421 3.94 26.78 -24.96
N GLU A 422 4.06 26.65 -23.62
CA GLU A 422 3.29 27.42 -22.66
C GLU A 422 4.08 28.60 -22.07
N PRO A 423 3.40 29.74 -21.79
CA PRO A 423 4.05 30.89 -21.19
C PRO A 423 4.32 30.63 -19.70
N GLY A 424 5.55 30.25 -19.37
CA GLY A 424 5.98 29.99 -17.98
C GLY A 424 5.75 31.16 -17.04
N GLU A 425 5.77 32.41 -17.54
CA GLU A 425 5.46 33.60 -16.78
C GLU A 425 4.03 33.60 -16.23
N ARG A 426 3.04 33.11 -16.99
CA ARG A 426 1.65 32.99 -16.52
C ARG A 426 1.55 32.03 -15.34
N TRP A 427 2.18 30.86 -15.44
CA TRP A 427 2.15 29.86 -14.38
C TRP A 427 2.90 30.32 -13.14
N ARG A 428 4.00 31.05 -13.33
CA ARG A 428 4.74 31.68 -12.23
C ARG A 428 3.86 32.69 -11.50
N ALA A 429 3.15 33.57 -12.20
CA ALA A 429 2.26 34.56 -11.57
C ALA A 429 1.17 33.90 -10.72
N ILE A 430 0.57 32.79 -11.18
CA ILE A 430 -0.44 32.05 -10.41
C ILE A 430 0.21 31.36 -9.19
N ALA A 431 1.38 30.75 -9.37
CA ALA A 431 2.12 30.16 -8.26
C ALA A 431 2.44 31.22 -7.18
N ASP A 432 2.88 32.41 -7.58
CA ASP A 432 3.18 33.50 -6.66
C ASP A 432 1.91 34.00 -5.92
N GLU A 433 0.75 34.05 -6.60
CA GLU A 433 -0.55 34.37 -5.99
C GLU A 433 -0.92 33.34 -4.91
N ILE A 434 -0.85 32.03 -5.25
CA ILE A 434 -1.16 30.97 -4.29
C ILE A 434 -0.18 30.99 -3.11
N HIS A 435 1.11 31.19 -3.38
CA HIS A 435 2.13 31.26 -2.33
C HIS A 435 1.85 32.41 -1.36
N ALA A 436 1.51 33.59 -1.87
CA ALA A 436 1.17 34.73 -1.05
C ALA A 436 -0.08 34.48 -0.20
N GLU A 437 -1.16 33.94 -0.81
CA GLU A 437 -2.40 33.61 -0.09
C GLU A 437 -2.19 32.57 1.02
N VAL A 438 -1.46 31.50 0.74
CA VAL A 438 -1.17 30.46 1.74
C VAL A 438 -0.33 31.02 2.88
N CYS A 439 0.68 31.84 2.58
CA CYS A 439 1.51 32.48 3.60
C CYS A 439 0.74 33.49 4.48
N GLU A 440 -0.30 34.13 3.93
CA GLU A 440 -1.14 35.09 4.65
C GLU A 440 -2.24 34.40 5.46
N ARG A 441 -3.00 33.46 4.83
CA ARG A 441 -4.22 32.90 5.40
C ARG A 441 -4.02 31.54 6.06
N GLY A 442 -2.97 30.82 5.66
CA GLY A 442 -2.65 29.49 6.16
C GLY A 442 -1.70 29.47 7.36
N PHE A 443 -1.11 30.62 7.74
CA PHE A 443 -0.18 30.74 8.86
C PHE A 443 -0.83 31.48 10.03
N ASP A 444 -0.95 30.80 11.16
CA ASP A 444 -1.43 31.37 12.42
C ASP A 444 -0.24 31.93 13.22
N ARG A 445 -0.28 33.23 13.51
CA ARG A 445 0.81 33.94 14.20
C ARG A 445 0.86 33.62 15.70
N ASP A 446 -0.28 33.30 16.31
CA ASP A 446 -0.35 33.00 17.74
C ASP A 446 0.16 31.58 17.99
N LEU A 447 -0.14 30.63 17.09
CA LEU A 447 0.45 29.29 17.10
C LEU A 447 1.89 29.28 16.55
N ASN A 448 2.31 30.33 15.86
CA ASN A 448 3.56 30.36 15.09
C ASN A 448 3.69 29.12 14.15
N SER A 449 2.61 28.74 13.49
CA SER A 449 2.49 27.53 12.68
C SER A 449 1.56 27.71 11.50
N PHE A 450 1.82 27.01 10.41
CA PHE A 450 0.77 26.72 9.45
C PHE A 450 -0.32 25.88 10.11
N VAL A 451 -1.56 25.98 9.59
CA VAL A 451 -2.75 25.33 10.15
C VAL A 451 -3.42 24.44 9.11
N GLN A 452 -4.30 23.54 9.55
CA GLN A 452 -4.98 22.56 8.70
C GLN A 452 -5.73 23.20 7.53
N ALA A 453 -6.54 24.22 7.83
CA ALA A 453 -7.36 24.94 6.83
C ALA A 453 -7.49 26.41 7.19
N TYR A 454 -7.85 27.25 6.22
CA TYR A 454 -8.03 28.67 6.44
C TYR A 454 -9.11 28.95 7.49
N GLY A 455 -8.78 29.84 8.43
CA GLY A 455 -9.70 30.27 9.48
C GLY A 455 -9.89 29.30 10.65
N VAL A 456 -9.07 28.24 10.72
CA VAL A 456 -9.03 27.33 11.87
C VAL A 456 -7.64 27.35 12.50
N ASN A 457 -7.55 27.13 13.82
CA ASN A 457 -6.30 27.10 14.57
C ASN A 457 -5.90 25.68 14.99
N ARG A 458 -6.06 24.72 14.07
CA ARG A 458 -5.76 23.28 14.29
C ARG A 458 -4.55 22.86 13.50
N LEU A 459 -3.81 21.91 14.07
CA LEU A 459 -2.67 21.27 13.42
C LEU A 459 -3.08 20.04 12.62
N ASP A 460 -2.26 19.71 11.63
CA ASP A 460 -2.42 18.59 10.73
C ASP A 460 -1.04 18.09 10.29
N ALA A 461 -0.84 16.78 10.27
CA ALA A 461 0.43 16.20 9.88
C ALA A 461 0.79 16.46 8.40
N SER A 462 -0.19 16.74 7.53
CA SER A 462 0.07 17.09 6.13
C SER A 462 0.89 18.40 5.99
N LEU A 463 0.94 19.23 7.03
CA LEU A 463 1.79 20.42 7.07
C LEU A 463 3.29 20.07 7.03
N LEU A 464 3.67 18.84 7.42
CA LEU A 464 5.03 18.32 7.26
C LEU A 464 5.43 18.19 5.79
N LEU A 465 4.48 18.11 4.87
CA LEU A 465 4.75 18.05 3.44
C LEU A 465 5.14 19.40 2.81
N ILE A 466 4.85 20.52 3.46
CA ILE A 466 5.13 21.88 2.94
C ILE A 466 6.61 22.05 2.54
N PRO A 467 7.59 21.78 3.42
CA PRO A 467 9.00 21.87 3.04
C PRO A 467 9.45 20.75 2.11
N LEU A 468 8.83 19.56 2.17
CA LEU A 468 9.18 18.43 1.32
C LEU A 468 8.90 18.67 -0.17
N VAL A 469 7.93 19.52 -0.50
CA VAL A 469 7.62 19.92 -1.88
C VAL A 469 8.32 21.21 -2.30
N GLY A 470 9.10 21.84 -1.41
CA GLY A 470 9.86 23.08 -1.67
C GLY A 470 9.03 24.35 -1.67
N PHE A 471 7.84 24.34 -1.05
CA PHE A 471 6.99 25.53 -0.94
C PHE A 471 7.67 26.64 -0.12
N LEU A 472 8.33 26.25 0.96
CA LEU A 472 9.23 27.10 1.76
C LEU A 472 10.48 26.31 2.12
N PRO A 473 11.65 26.98 2.27
CA PRO A 473 12.86 26.33 2.77
C PRO A 473 12.65 25.72 4.16
N ALA A 474 13.28 24.57 4.43
CA ALA A 474 13.16 23.91 5.73
C ALA A 474 13.69 24.73 6.92
N ASP A 475 14.54 25.71 6.65
CA ASP A 475 15.09 26.64 7.64
C ASP A 475 14.27 27.92 7.82
N ASP A 476 13.19 28.12 7.05
CA ASP A 476 12.24 29.23 7.21
C ASP A 476 11.66 29.22 8.64
N PRO A 477 11.61 30.37 9.35
CA PRO A 477 11.08 30.45 10.71
C PRO A 477 9.66 29.88 10.86
N ARG A 478 8.81 30.01 9.85
CA ARG A 478 7.43 29.48 9.85
C ARG A 478 7.41 27.95 9.80
N ILE A 479 8.31 27.34 9.01
CA ILE A 479 8.47 25.88 8.94
C ILE A 479 9.01 25.34 10.27
N LYS A 480 10.02 26.00 10.85
CA LYS A 480 10.53 25.62 12.18
C LYS A 480 9.46 25.76 13.27
N GLY A 481 8.62 26.80 13.18
CA GLY A 481 7.48 26.99 14.08
C GLY A 481 6.46 25.86 13.94
N THR A 482 6.08 25.54 12.70
CA THR A 482 5.13 24.46 12.38
C THR A 482 5.64 23.09 12.87
N LEU A 483 6.92 22.79 12.60
CA LEU A 483 7.52 21.53 13.06
C LEU A 483 7.48 21.42 14.59
N ARG A 484 7.84 22.51 15.31
CA ARG A 484 7.77 22.54 16.78
C ARG A 484 6.34 22.33 17.28
N ALA A 485 5.35 23.00 16.69
CA ALA A 485 3.96 22.86 17.08
C ALA A 485 3.46 21.41 16.87
N ILE A 486 3.87 20.75 15.79
CA ILE A 486 3.58 19.35 15.54
C ILE A 486 4.27 18.44 16.56
N GLU A 487 5.57 18.67 16.86
CA GLU A 487 6.30 17.94 17.90
C GLU A 487 5.64 18.08 19.28
N GLU A 488 5.08 19.24 19.60
CA GLU A 488 4.45 19.51 20.91
C GLU A 488 3.02 18.95 21.02
N ARG A 489 2.25 18.87 19.92
CA ARG A 489 0.81 18.60 19.97
C ARG A 489 0.37 17.34 19.25
N LEU A 490 1.08 16.87 18.22
CA LEU A 490 0.74 15.68 17.45
C LEU A 490 1.70 14.51 17.64
N LEU A 491 2.93 14.76 18.14
CA LEU A 491 3.89 13.70 18.41
C LEU A 491 3.58 13.05 19.77
N ILE A 492 3.29 11.75 19.76
CA ILE A 492 3.05 10.93 20.95
C ILE A 492 4.17 9.91 21.12
N ASP A 493 4.53 9.63 22.39
CA ASP A 493 5.58 8.67 22.78
C ASP A 493 6.96 8.90 22.10
N ASP A 494 7.25 10.15 21.67
CA ASP A 494 8.44 10.51 20.88
C ASP A 494 8.63 9.64 19.62
N GLU A 495 7.54 9.13 19.04
CA GLU A 495 7.59 8.19 17.93
C GLU A 495 6.47 8.39 16.89
N PHE A 496 5.23 8.57 17.33
CA PHE A 496 4.09 8.55 16.43
C PHE A 496 3.49 9.94 16.24
N VAL A 497 3.36 10.35 14.99
CA VAL A 497 2.67 11.60 14.63
C VAL A 497 1.22 11.28 14.27
N LEU A 498 0.28 11.85 15.03
CA LEU A 498 -1.15 11.77 14.73
C LEU A 498 -1.47 12.55 13.45
N ARG A 499 -2.47 12.10 12.68
CA ARG A 499 -2.93 12.81 11.47
C ARG A 499 -3.37 14.23 11.77
N TYR A 500 -4.12 14.40 12.85
CA TYR A 500 -4.64 15.67 13.37
C TYR A 500 -4.98 15.52 14.86
N GLU A 501 -5.40 16.61 15.50
CA GLU A 501 -5.72 16.60 16.92
C GLU A 501 -6.94 15.73 17.23
N PRO A 502 -6.88 14.85 18.28
CA PRO A 502 -7.89 13.81 18.56
C PRO A 502 -9.32 14.33 18.83
N ASP A 503 -9.46 15.55 19.31
CA ASP A 503 -10.77 16.16 19.63
C ASP A 503 -11.52 16.65 18.39
N ASN A 504 -11.02 16.32 17.23
CA ASN A 504 -11.45 16.89 15.99
C ASN A 504 -12.52 16.02 15.31
N SER A 505 -13.78 16.39 15.42
CA SER A 505 -14.88 15.86 14.61
C SER A 505 -14.90 16.43 13.17
N SER A 506 -13.84 17.09 12.73
CA SER A 506 -13.81 17.80 11.45
C SER A 506 -13.80 16.85 10.23
N ASP A 507 -13.37 15.62 10.40
CA ASP A 507 -13.43 14.59 9.36
C ASP A 507 -14.81 13.94 9.22
N GLY A 508 -15.75 14.22 10.12
CA GLY A 508 -17.12 13.70 10.12
C GLY A 508 -17.24 12.27 10.65
N LEU A 509 -16.21 11.75 11.35
CA LEU A 509 -16.15 10.39 11.86
C LEU A 509 -15.91 10.37 13.39
N PRO A 510 -16.27 9.29 14.10
CA PRO A 510 -15.94 9.14 15.52
C PRO A 510 -14.41 9.15 15.72
N PRO A 511 -13.91 9.74 16.84
CA PRO A 511 -12.49 9.74 17.18
C PRO A 511 -12.00 8.34 17.56
N GLY A 512 -10.68 8.14 17.60
CA GLY A 512 -10.03 6.96 18.15
C GLY A 512 -9.30 6.07 17.13
N GLU A 513 -8.86 6.65 16.02
CA GLU A 513 -7.95 5.99 15.08
C GLU A 513 -6.56 5.79 15.69
N GLY A 514 -5.76 4.87 15.11
CA GLY A 514 -4.35 4.71 15.41
C GLY A 514 -3.49 5.85 14.86
N ALA A 515 -2.17 5.74 15.04
CA ALA A 515 -1.23 6.65 14.42
C ALA A 515 -0.90 6.18 13.00
N PHE A 516 -1.17 7.03 12.00
CA PHE A 516 -0.87 6.77 10.61
C PHE A 516 0.64 6.83 10.37
N LEU A 517 1.27 5.67 10.08
CA LEU A 517 2.73 5.54 10.06
C LEU A 517 3.43 6.49 9.08
N ALA A 518 2.80 6.81 7.96
CA ALA A 518 3.35 7.74 6.98
C ALA A 518 3.64 9.13 7.58
N CYS A 519 2.80 9.62 8.51
CA CYS A 519 3.02 10.91 9.17
C CYS A 519 4.33 10.93 9.97
N SER A 520 4.65 9.82 10.65
CA SER A 520 5.91 9.69 11.40
C SER A 520 7.13 9.62 10.48
N PHE A 521 7.02 8.99 9.30
CA PHE A 521 8.06 9.02 8.28
C PHE A 521 8.25 10.44 7.69
N TRP A 522 7.19 11.23 7.50
CA TRP A 522 7.33 12.63 7.09
C TRP A 522 8.07 13.48 8.14
N LEU A 523 7.90 13.17 9.42
CA LEU A 523 8.67 13.82 10.48
C LEU A 523 10.16 13.48 10.38
N VAL A 524 10.51 12.22 10.09
CA VAL A 524 11.91 11.82 9.81
C VAL A 524 12.49 12.63 8.65
N ASP A 525 11.75 12.76 7.54
CA ASP A 525 12.18 13.53 6.38
C ASP A 525 12.39 15.02 6.72
N ASN A 526 11.53 15.60 7.57
CA ASN A 526 11.71 16.98 8.06
C ASN A 526 12.96 17.14 8.93
N TYR A 527 13.26 16.17 9.78
CA TYR A 527 14.51 16.19 10.56
C TYR A 527 15.73 16.13 9.65
N ILE A 528 15.70 15.31 8.59
CA ILE A 528 16.76 15.24 7.58
C ILE A 528 16.94 16.60 6.91
N LEU A 529 15.86 17.23 6.40
CA LEU A 529 15.90 18.54 5.75
C LEU A 529 16.45 19.65 6.66
N GLN A 530 16.25 19.55 7.97
CA GLN A 530 16.77 20.50 8.95
C GLN A 530 18.19 20.14 9.47
N GLY A 531 18.83 19.09 8.94
CA GLY A 531 20.14 18.64 9.38
C GLY A 531 20.14 17.94 10.76
N ARG A 532 18.98 17.58 11.30
CA ARG A 532 18.80 16.89 12.58
C ARG A 532 18.97 15.37 12.41
N TYR A 533 20.06 14.95 11.79
CA TYR A 533 20.28 13.54 11.39
C TYR A 533 20.23 12.54 12.55
N LYS A 534 20.65 12.94 13.77
CA LYS A 534 20.59 12.06 14.95
C LYS A 534 19.15 11.80 15.39
N ASP A 535 18.31 12.83 15.34
CA ASP A 535 16.89 12.70 15.68
C ASP A 535 16.17 11.88 14.61
N ALA A 536 16.46 12.15 13.33
CA ALA A 536 15.94 11.41 12.20
C ALA A 536 16.28 9.91 12.30
N GLN A 537 17.54 9.57 12.53
CA GLN A 537 17.98 8.18 12.65
C GLN A 537 17.31 7.48 13.85
N ARG A 538 17.28 8.13 15.02
CA ARG A 538 16.64 7.58 16.22
C ARG A 538 15.16 7.27 15.99
N LEU A 539 14.41 8.20 15.39
CA LEU A 539 12.99 8.01 15.09
C LEU A 539 12.80 6.91 14.05
N PHE A 540 13.57 6.94 12.96
CA PHE A 540 13.50 5.93 11.91
C PHE A 540 13.79 4.51 12.43
N GLU A 541 14.82 4.32 13.25
CA GLU A 541 15.15 3.02 13.84
C GLU A 541 14.04 2.52 14.78
N ARG A 542 13.37 3.41 15.50
CA ARG A 542 12.17 3.06 16.30
C ARG A 542 11.03 2.60 15.40
N LEU A 543 10.71 3.34 14.33
CA LEU A 543 9.67 2.97 13.38
C LEU A 543 9.96 1.61 12.69
N LEU A 544 11.23 1.28 12.43
CA LEU A 544 11.59 -0.03 11.91
C LEU A 544 11.24 -1.18 12.87
N THR A 545 11.21 -0.95 14.18
CA THR A 545 10.79 -1.97 15.16
C THR A 545 9.29 -2.24 15.11
N ARG A 546 8.51 -1.44 14.37
CA ARG A 546 7.07 -1.64 14.16
C ARG A 546 6.76 -2.55 12.97
N CYS A 547 7.76 -2.90 12.16
CA CYS A 547 7.61 -4.00 11.22
C CYS A 547 7.30 -5.30 11.96
N ASN A 548 6.46 -6.14 11.35
CA ASN A 548 6.24 -7.47 11.90
C ASN A 548 7.47 -8.39 11.72
N ASP A 549 7.38 -9.64 12.17
CA ASP A 549 8.45 -10.64 12.13
C ASP A 549 9.00 -10.94 10.72
N VAL A 550 8.25 -10.58 9.67
CA VAL A 550 8.66 -10.75 8.26
C VAL A 550 8.91 -9.41 7.54
N GLY A 551 8.99 -8.31 8.29
CA GLY A 551 9.38 -6.99 7.78
C GLY A 551 8.28 -6.22 7.05
N LEU A 552 7.00 -6.44 7.38
CA LEU A 552 5.86 -5.74 6.79
C LEU A 552 5.28 -4.69 7.73
N LEU A 553 4.72 -3.62 7.16
CA LEU A 553 4.05 -2.53 7.86
C LEU A 553 2.57 -2.46 7.48
N ALA A 554 1.73 -2.17 8.47
CA ALA A 554 0.33 -1.81 8.29
C ALA A 554 0.18 -0.31 7.98
N GLU A 555 -1.05 0.13 7.82
CA GLU A 555 -1.42 1.53 7.66
C GLU A 555 -1.13 2.34 8.92
N GLU A 556 -1.60 1.83 10.04
CA GLU A 556 -1.56 2.49 11.33
C GLU A 556 -0.99 1.59 12.43
N PHE A 557 -0.65 2.21 13.53
CA PHE A 557 -0.23 1.55 14.76
C PHE A 557 -0.95 2.17 15.95
N ASP A 558 -1.46 1.33 16.84
CA ASP A 558 -2.02 1.76 18.11
C ASP A 558 -0.95 1.65 19.22
N PRO A 559 -0.39 2.78 19.68
CA PRO A 559 0.64 2.77 20.73
C PRO A 559 0.13 2.21 22.06
N ALA A 560 -1.17 2.40 22.37
CA ALA A 560 -1.75 1.99 23.63
C ALA A 560 -1.85 0.46 23.76
N SER A 561 -2.25 -0.22 22.69
CA SER A 561 -2.33 -1.69 22.66
C SER A 561 -1.09 -2.37 22.08
N GLY A 562 -0.20 -1.62 21.43
CA GLY A 562 0.96 -2.17 20.73
C GLY A 562 0.59 -2.98 19.48
N ARG A 563 -0.54 -2.65 18.80
CA ARG A 563 -1.12 -3.40 17.69
C ARG A 563 -1.02 -2.66 16.37
N MET A 564 -0.80 -3.41 15.30
CA MET A 564 -1.03 -2.93 13.94
C MET A 564 -2.52 -2.74 13.68
N LEU A 565 -2.88 -1.66 12.99
CA LEU A 565 -4.24 -1.31 12.58
C LEU A 565 -4.27 -0.92 11.09
N GLY A 566 -5.49 -0.83 10.54
CA GLY A 566 -5.72 -0.45 9.16
C GLY A 566 -5.32 -1.53 8.16
N ASN A 567 -5.39 -1.20 6.88
CA ASN A 567 -5.17 -2.17 5.80
C ASN A 567 -3.70 -2.60 5.68
N PHE A 568 -3.49 -3.86 5.27
CA PHE A 568 -2.19 -4.52 5.38
C PHE A 568 -1.85 -5.39 4.15
N PRO A 569 -0.55 -5.46 3.76
CA PRO A 569 0.48 -4.46 4.06
C PRO A 569 0.18 -3.16 3.32
N GLN A 570 0.59 -2.03 3.90
CA GLN A 570 0.28 -0.71 3.35
C GLN A 570 1.44 -0.18 2.50
N ALA A 571 1.17 0.11 1.22
CA ALA A 571 2.17 0.60 0.28
C ALA A 571 2.83 1.91 0.74
N TYR A 572 2.03 2.86 1.24
CA TYR A 572 2.53 4.18 1.62
C TYR A 572 3.47 4.15 2.82
N SER A 573 3.23 3.28 3.80
CA SER A 573 4.15 3.03 4.92
C SER A 573 5.50 2.50 4.43
N HIS A 574 5.49 1.55 3.47
CA HIS A 574 6.71 1.03 2.86
C HIS A 574 7.46 2.04 2.01
N VAL A 575 6.75 2.95 1.32
CA VAL A 575 7.35 4.07 0.59
C VAL A 575 8.03 5.04 1.55
N GLY A 576 7.38 5.38 2.67
CA GLY A 576 7.97 6.21 3.73
C GLY A 576 9.27 5.62 4.27
N LEU A 577 9.28 4.32 4.57
CA LEU A 577 10.48 3.61 5.00
C LEU A 577 11.62 3.74 3.98
N ILE A 578 11.35 3.49 2.70
CA ILE A 578 12.36 3.58 1.63
C ILE A 578 12.93 5.00 1.53
N ASN A 579 12.07 6.02 1.52
CA ASN A 579 12.48 7.41 1.34
C ASN A 579 13.36 7.88 2.51
N CYS A 580 12.97 7.59 3.76
CA CYS A 580 13.75 7.91 4.94
C CYS A 580 15.10 7.20 4.97
N ALA A 581 15.13 5.90 4.63
CA ALA A 581 16.40 5.15 4.54
C ALA A 581 17.35 5.75 3.52
N LEU A 582 16.85 6.16 2.35
CA LEU A 582 17.63 6.83 1.32
C LEU A 582 18.16 8.19 1.79
N GLY A 583 17.31 9.01 2.43
CA GLY A 583 17.71 10.30 3.00
C GLY A 583 18.81 10.18 4.04
N LEU A 584 18.68 9.23 4.95
CA LEU A 584 19.68 8.97 5.99
C LEU A 584 21.00 8.41 5.46
N SER A 585 20.95 7.53 4.43
CA SER A 585 22.15 6.88 3.90
C SER A 585 23.00 7.78 3.00
N ARG A 586 22.38 8.68 2.24
CA ARG A 586 23.04 9.48 1.20
C ARG A 586 23.15 10.96 1.53
N GLN A 587 22.50 11.42 2.59
CA GLN A 587 22.31 12.84 2.94
C GLN A 587 21.68 13.67 1.80
N THR A 588 21.15 12.99 0.78
CA THR A 588 20.42 13.53 -0.37
C THR A 588 19.36 12.51 -0.77
N GLY A 589 18.19 12.61 -0.14
CA GLY A 589 17.06 11.73 -0.37
C GLY A 589 15.99 12.34 -1.28
N PRO A 590 14.89 11.61 -1.51
CA PRO A 590 13.75 12.11 -2.29
C PRO A 590 13.18 13.44 -1.76
N ALA A 591 13.21 13.65 -0.44
CA ALA A 591 12.75 14.89 0.19
C ALA A 591 13.61 16.10 -0.23
N GLU A 592 14.96 16.01 -0.16
CA GLU A 592 15.85 17.10 -0.57
C GLU A 592 15.73 17.39 -2.06
N GLU A 593 15.56 16.38 -2.89
CA GLU A 593 15.43 16.59 -4.33
C GLU A 593 14.10 17.25 -4.70
N ARG A 594 13.03 16.86 -4.03
CA ARG A 594 11.72 17.43 -4.21
C ARG A 594 11.71 18.89 -3.71
N ALA A 595 12.34 19.16 -2.57
CA ALA A 595 12.48 20.50 -1.99
C ALA A 595 13.39 21.42 -2.82
N SER A 596 14.45 20.92 -3.43
CA SER A 596 15.43 21.71 -4.18
C SER A 596 14.91 22.28 -5.49
N THR A 597 13.76 21.83 -5.97
CA THR A 597 13.15 22.35 -7.21
C THR A 597 12.62 23.78 -7.08
N GLY A 598 12.33 24.25 -5.84
CA GLY A 598 11.89 25.64 -5.58
C GLY A 598 13.03 26.67 -5.46
N SER A 599 14.30 26.24 -5.38
CA SER A 599 15.46 27.13 -5.16
C SER A 599 16.57 26.96 -6.19
N THR A 600 16.27 27.09 -7.49
CA THR A 600 17.35 27.23 -8.47
C THR A 600 17.95 28.62 -8.34
N LYS A 601 18.97 28.81 -7.47
CA LYS A 601 20.00 29.81 -7.74
C LYS A 601 20.59 29.40 -9.09
N ALA A 602 20.42 30.27 -10.10
CA ALA A 602 21.10 30.18 -11.37
C ALA A 602 22.60 29.87 -11.10
N ALA A 603 23.05 28.68 -11.42
CA ALA A 603 24.46 28.44 -11.65
C ALA A 603 24.77 29.17 -12.97
N VAL A 604 25.26 30.39 -12.83
CA VAL A 604 26.03 31.06 -13.87
C VAL A 604 27.38 30.36 -13.86
N GLU A 605 27.62 29.54 -14.86
CA GLU A 605 28.80 29.51 -15.75
C GLU A 605 28.63 28.39 -16.77
#